data_607e1e4aa8522d284d20e540f0bf924e
#
_entry.id   607e1e4aa8522d284d20e540f0bf924e
#
_cell.length_a   1.000
_cell.length_b   1.000
_cell.length_c   1.000
_cell.angle_alpha   90.00
_cell.angle_beta   90.00
_cell.angle_gamma   90.00
#
_symmetry.space_group_name_H-M   'P 1'
#
loop_
_entity.id
_entity.type
_entity.pdbx_description
1 polymer ?
#
loop_
_entity_poly.entity_id
_entity_poly.type
_entity_poly.pdbx_seq_one_letter_code
_entity_poly.pdbx_strand_id
1 'polypeptide(L)'
;MKLHIFNPEHDTVMAYGKGMFTSPHAARELRRDLGFISSLWAEDGDFVLVDDIEAALESVRHVKKYAADVVFITYADLKNLNLEDIPDFSIEPWGWDDVLKRQLTHAAPALQKYLPDDATIECTRIMSNRRFAAENMLPWLRDADDIFVGRSRYVTSMEEMNDELMRNGRSVLKSPWSSS
;
A
#
# COMPACT_ATOMS: atom_id res chain seq x y z
N MET A 1 -14.39 -6.64 -12.67
CA MET A 1 -14.68 -5.39 -11.95
C MET A 1 -13.86 -5.37 -10.65
N LYS A 2 -13.21 -4.28 -10.34
CA LYS A 2 -12.28 -4.16 -9.20
C LYS A 2 -12.72 -3.08 -8.23
N LEU A 3 -12.35 -3.23 -6.96
CA LEU A 3 -12.44 -2.18 -5.95
C LEU A 3 -11.04 -1.67 -5.64
N HIS A 4 -10.70 -0.50 -6.14
CA HIS A 4 -9.41 0.14 -5.89
C HIS A 4 -9.44 0.94 -4.60
N ILE A 5 -8.37 0.87 -3.82
CA ILE A 5 -8.25 1.55 -2.53
C ILE A 5 -6.88 2.21 -2.41
N PHE A 6 -6.84 3.52 -2.23
CA PHE A 6 -5.63 4.25 -1.91
C PHE A 6 -5.48 4.37 -0.38
N ASN A 7 -4.59 3.58 0.21
CA ASN A 7 -4.27 3.59 1.65
C ASN A 7 -2.79 3.97 1.87
N PRO A 8 -2.46 5.28 1.79
CA PRO A 8 -1.06 5.76 1.84
C PRO A 8 -0.37 5.49 3.18
N GLU A 9 -1.12 5.20 4.24
CA GLU A 9 -0.61 4.80 5.54
C GLU A 9 -0.03 3.38 5.59
N HIS A 10 -0.15 2.59 4.54
CA HIS A 10 0.24 1.19 4.47
C HIS A 10 1.65 0.91 5.05
N ASP A 11 2.68 1.64 4.61
CA ASP A 11 4.04 1.46 5.11
C ASP A 11 4.15 1.72 6.61
N THR A 12 3.40 2.70 7.13
CA THR A 12 3.38 3.02 8.55
C THR A 12 2.70 1.91 9.36
N VAL A 13 1.61 1.36 8.82
CA VAL A 13 0.92 0.19 9.42
C VAL A 13 1.85 -1.01 9.46
N MET A 14 2.58 -1.29 8.38
CA MET A 14 3.56 -2.38 8.31
C MET A 14 4.68 -2.21 9.33
N ALA A 15 5.18 -0.98 9.51
CA ALA A 15 6.20 -0.67 10.50
C ALA A 15 5.70 -0.82 11.93
N TYR A 16 4.47 -0.42 12.20
CA TYR A 16 3.85 -0.52 13.53
C TYR A 16 3.64 -1.98 13.95
N GLY A 17 3.32 -2.84 13.00
CA GLY A 17 3.05 -4.26 13.23
C GLY A 17 1.66 -4.52 13.83
N LYS A 18 1.56 -5.57 14.67
CA LYS A 18 0.27 -5.98 15.26
C LYS A 18 -0.14 -5.05 16.40
N GLY A 19 -1.40 -4.62 16.40
CA GLY A 19 -1.97 -3.81 17.47
C GLY A 19 -3.03 -2.82 17.00
N MET A 20 -3.46 -1.95 17.92
CA MET A 20 -4.37 -0.85 17.60
C MET A 20 -3.55 0.29 16.98
N PHE A 21 -3.73 0.51 15.69
CA PHE A 21 -3.10 1.57 14.93
C PHE A 21 -4.11 2.69 14.66
N THR A 22 -3.67 3.92 14.86
CA THR A 22 -4.41 5.12 14.45
C THR A 22 -3.59 5.85 13.39
N SER A 23 -4.17 6.02 12.20
CA SER A 23 -3.49 6.73 11.11
C SER A 23 -3.11 8.15 11.53
N PRO A 24 -1.88 8.61 11.26
CA PRO A 24 -1.49 10.00 11.45
C PRO A 24 -2.41 10.97 10.71
N HIS A 25 -2.54 12.20 11.19
CA HIS A 25 -3.39 13.21 10.56
C HIS A 25 -3.01 13.45 9.10
N ALA A 26 -1.73 13.62 8.81
CA ALA A 26 -1.24 13.82 7.44
C ALA A 26 -1.58 12.66 6.49
N ALA A 27 -1.54 11.41 6.97
CA ALA A 27 -1.93 10.26 6.14
C ALA A 27 -3.44 10.25 5.82
N ARG A 28 -4.27 10.65 6.80
CA ARG A 28 -5.73 10.79 6.58
C ARG A 28 -6.05 11.92 5.60
N GLU A 29 -5.35 13.06 5.72
CA GLU A 29 -5.49 14.15 4.74
C GLU A 29 -5.07 13.70 3.34
N LEU A 30 -3.92 13.03 3.22
CA LEU A 30 -3.44 12.51 1.95
C LEU A 30 -4.42 11.53 1.31
N ARG A 31 -5.01 10.62 2.11
CA ARG A 31 -6.03 9.69 1.62
C ARG A 31 -7.29 10.40 1.15
N ARG A 32 -7.76 11.43 1.89
CA ARG A 32 -8.92 12.22 1.50
C ARG A 32 -8.65 13.00 0.21
N ASP A 33 -7.50 13.64 0.10
CA ASP A 33 -7.18 14.53 -1.00
C ASP A 33 -6.79 13.76 -2.28
N LEU A 34 -6.19 12.58 -2.14
CA LEU A 34 -5.72 11.75 -3.25
C LEU A 34 -6.47 10.41 -3.40
N GLY A 35 -7.56 10.18 -2.67
CA GLY A 35 -8.34 8.94 -2.78
C GLY A 35 -8.78 8.62 -4.21
N PHE A 36 -9.04 9.65 -5.02
CA PHE A 36 -9.40 9.52 -6.43
C PHE A 36 -8.27 8.97 -7.32
N ILE A 37 -7.02 9.00 -6.86
CA ILE A 37 -5.84 8.77 -7.71
C ILE A 37 -5.85 7.38 -8.37
N SER A 38 -6.50 6.40 -7.73
CA SER A 38 -6.67 5.05 -8.28
C SER A 38 -7.41 5.03 -9.62
N SER A 39 -8.22 6.04 -9.92
CA SER A 39 -8.88 6.19 -11.23
C SER A 39 -7.92 6.34 -12.41
N LEU A 40 -6.64 6.69 -12.16
CA LEU A 40 -5.62 6.81 -13.22
C LEU A 40 -5.13 5.48 -13.77
N TRP A 41 -5.36 4.36 -13.06
CA TRP A 41 -4.98 3.00 -13.51
C TRP A 41 -6.11 1.99 -13.40
N ALA A 42 -7.31 2.42 -12.99
CA ALA A 42 -8.52 1.61 -13.00
C ALA A 42 -9.03 1.40 -14.44
N GLU A 43 -9.98 0.52 -14.59
CA GLU A 43 -10.75 0.32 -15.83
C GLU A 43 -12.13 0.99 -15.70
N ASP A 44 -12.74 1.34 -16.84
CA ASP A 44 -14.09 1.93 -16.84
C ASP A 44 -15.10 1.00 -16.16
N GLY A 45 -15.87 1.55 -15.23
CA GLY A 45 -16.84 0.82 -14.43
C GLY A 45 -16.30 0.20 -13.13
N ASP A 46 -15.00 0.28 -12.86
CA ASP A 46 -14.44 -0.13 -11.57
C ASP A 46 -14.90 0.78 -10.44
N PHE A 47 -14.84 0.27 -9.21
CA PHE A 47 -15.07 1.05 -8.00
C PHE A 47 -13.77 1.65 -7.48
N VAL A 48 -13.86 2.88 -6.95
CA VAL A 48 -12.76 3.52 -6.19
C VAL A 48 -13.29 3.94 -4.83
N LEU A 49 -12.70 3.39 -3.76
CA LEU A 49 -13.06 3.72 -2.38
C LEU A 49 -12.46 5.05 -1.99
N VAL A 50 -13.30 5.98 -1.54
CA VAL A 50 -12.91 7.32 -1.11
C VAL A 50 -13.56 7.69 0.22
N ASP A 51 -12.99 8.65 0.93
CA ASP A 51 -13.58 9.17 2.17
C ASP A 51 -14.72 10.16 1.87
N ASP A 52 -14.65 10.88 0.72
CA ASP A 52 -15.61 11.90 0.30
C ASP A 52 -15.76 11.87 -1.24
N ILE A 53 -16.96 11.54 -1.70
CA ILE A 53 -17.26 11.41 -3.13
C ILE A 53 -17.22 12.77 -3.83
N GLU A 54 -17.72 13.84 -3.19
CA GLU A 54 -17.76 15.16 -3.81
C GLU A 54 -16.34 15.70 -4.01
N ALA A 55 -15.48 15.56 -3.01
CA ALA A 55 -14.07 15.91 -3.09
C ALA A 55 -13.33 15.12 -4.17
N ALA A 56 -13.61 13.81 -4.29
CA ALA A 56 -13.01 12.95 -5.32
C ALA A 56 -13.47 13.36 -6.73
N LEU A 57 -14.75 13.64 -6.93
CA LEU A 57 -15.30 14.12 -8.20
C LEU A 57 -14.72 15.48 -8.61
N GLU A 58 -14.52 16.39 -7.67
CA GLU A 58 -13.86 17.68 -7.94
C GLU A 58 -12.40 17.47 -8.36
N SER A 59 -11.67 16.66 -7.61
CA SER A 59 -10.25 16.40 -7.87
C SER A 59 -10.01 15.70 -9.21
N VAL A 60 -10.84 14.69 -9.57
CA VAL A 60 -10.67 13.95 -10.83
C VAL A 60 -10.92 14.83 -12.06
N ARG A 61 -11.69 15.92 -11.95
CA ARG A 61 -11.93 16.86 -13.08
C ARG A 61 -10.61 17.41 -13.64
N HIS A 62 -9.62 17.65 -12.79
CA HIS A 62 -8.33 18.20 -13.21
C HIS A 62 -7.48 17.20 -14.02
N VAL A 63 -7.77 15.91 -13.89
CA VAL A 63 -7.04 14.82 -14.55
C VAL A 63 -7.94 13.96 -15.45
N LYS A 64 -9.17 14.37 -15.69
CA LYS A 64 -10.24 13.59 -16.37
C LYS A 64 -9.79 12.91 -17.66
N LYS A 65 -8.90 13.53 -18.43
CA LYS A 65 -8.42 12.96 -19.70
C LYS A 65 -7.50 11.73 -19.52
N TYR A 66 -7.03 11.49 -18.29
CA TYR A 66 -6.15 10.37 -17.94
C TYR A 66 -6.82 9.36 -17.02
N ALA A 67 -7.98 9.70 -16.45
CA ALA A 67 -8.69 8.87 -15.51
C ALA A 67 -9.76 8.03 -16.22
N ALA A 68 -9.92 6.79 -15.78
CA ALA A 68 -11.03 5.94 -16.17
C ALA A 68 -12.37 6.49 -15.65
N ASP A 69 -13.47 6.06 -16.24
CA ASP A 69 -14.82 6.40 -15.79
C ASP A 69 -15.27 5.42 -14.70
N VAL A 70 -14.83 5.70 -13.47
CA VAL A 70 -15.02 4.87 -12.28
C VAL A 70 -16.23 5.30 -11.47
N VAL A 71 -16.70 4.40 -10.59
CA VAL A 71 -17.72 4.69 -9.59
C VAL A 71 -17.05 4.93 -8.24
N PHE A 72 -17.07 6.18 -7.76
CA PHE A 72 -16.60 6.49 -6.41
C PHE A 72 -17.61 6.02 -5.37
N ILE A 73 -17.12 5.31 -4.35
CA ILE A 73 -17.93 4.80 -3.24
C ILE A 73 -17.24 5.06 -1.90
N THR A 74 -18.02 5.10 -0.82
CA THR A 74 -17.52 5.22 0.55
C THR A 74 -17.59 3.89 1.30
N TYR A 75 -17.00 3.81 2.49
CA TYR A 75 -17.16 2.66 3.38
C TYR A 75 -18.63 2.38 3.74
N ALA A 76 -19.49 3.41 3.78
CA ALA A 76 -20.91 3.24 4.04
C ALA A 76 -21.65 2.57 2.87
N ASP A 77 -21.17 2.75 1.66
CA ASP A 77 -21.78 2.17 0.45
C ASP A 77 -21.43 0.71 0.27
N LEU A 78 -20.27 0.26 0.78
CA LEU A 78 -19.78 -1.12 0.63
C LEU A 78 -20.79 -2.18 1.07
N LYS A 79 -21.52 -1.91 2.16
CA LYS A 79 -22.53 -2.86 2.69
C LYS A 79 -23.72 -3.06 1.76
N ASN A 80 -23.95 -2.13 0.83
CA ASN A 80 -25.10 -2.16 -0.08
C ASN A 80 -24.70 -2.74 -1.46
N LEU A 81 -23.43 -3.06 -1.67
CA LEU A 81 -22.98 -3.67 -2.92
C LEU A 81 -23.47 -5.12 -2.99
N ASN A 82 -24.17 -5.46 -4.05
CA ASN A 82 -24.52 -6.84 -4.36
C ASN A 82 -23.34 -7.51 -5.12
N LEU A 83 -22.36 -7.99 -4.35
CA LEU A 83 -21.13 -8.58 -4.89
C LEU A 83 -21.35 -9.95 -5.55
N GLU A 84 -22.49 -10.61 -5.33
CA GLU A 84 -22.79 -11.92 -5.92
C GLU A 84 -23.09 -11.80 -7.42
N ASP A 85 -23.60 -10.66 -7.84
CA ASP A 85 -23.91 -10.37 -9.24
C ASP A 85 -22.73 -9.80 -10.03
N ILE A 86 -21.56 -9.61 -9.37
CA ILE A 86 -20.37 -9.06 -10.01
C ILE A 86 -19.38 -10.19 -10.36
N PRO A 87 -19.24 -10.56 -11.64
CA PRO A 87 -18.27 -11.56 -12.04
C PRO A 87 -16.84 -11.06 -11.83
N ASP A 88 -15.95 -11.96 -11.40
CA ASP A 88 -14.51 -11.71 -11.25
C ASP A 88 -14.19 -10.48 -10.40
N PHE A 89 -14.96 -10.25 -9.32
CA PHE A 89 -14.69 -9.15 -8.40
C PHE A 89 -13.40 -9.38 -7.61
N SER A 90 -12.55 -8.36 -7.57
CA SER A 90 -11.34 -8.34 -6.74
C SER A 90 -11.19 -7.01 -6.00
N ILE A 91 -10.34 -7.01 -4.98
CA ILE A 91 -10.00 -5.80 -4.20
C ILE A 91 -8.52 -5.50 -4.43
N GLU A 92 -8.23 -4.30 -4.94
CA GLU A 92 -6.91 -3.85 -5.36
C GLU A 92 -6.49 -2.62 -4.52
N PRO A 93 -6.00 -2.82 -3.29
CA PRO A 93 -5.49 -1.73 -2.48
C PRO A 93 -4.10 -1.29 -2.94
N TRP A 94 -3.68 -0.10 -2.55
CA TRP A 94 -2.28 0.32 -2.66
C TRP A 94 -1.34 -0.67 -1.94
N GLY A 95 -1.77 -1.17 -0.77
CA GLY A 95 -1.12 -2.28 -0.10
C GLY A 95 -2.03 -2.96 0.92
N TRP A 96 -1.94 -4.30 1.01
CA TRP A 96 -2.67 -5.07 2.00
C TRP A 96 -2.01 -4.98 3.38
N ASP A 97 -2.80 -4.61 4.38
CA ASP A 97 -2.40 -4.58 5.78
C ASP A 97 -3.55 -4.96 6.73
N ASP A 98 -3.22 -5.23 7.99
CA ASP A 98 -4.20 -5.65 9.01
C ASP A 98 -5.25 -4.58 9.31
N VAL A 99 -4.93 -3.30 9.15
CA VAL A 99 -5.86 -2.20 9.43
C VAL A 99 -6.91 -2.15 8.34
N LEU A 100 -6.49 -2.14 7.08
CA LEU A 100 -7.39 -2.16 5.93
C LEU A 100 -8.29 -3.41 5.95
N LYS A 101 -7.72 -4.59 6.19
CA LYS A 101 -8.49 -5.84 6.30
C LYS A 101 -9.59 -5.74 7.35
N ARG A 102 -9.27 -5.23 8.55
CA ARG A 102 -10.28 -5.04 9.61
C ARG A 102 -11.34 -4.01 9.23
N GLN A 103 -10.95 -2.90 8.61
CA GLN A 103 -11.89 -1.86 8.16
C GLN A 103 -12.89 -2.41 7.14
N LEU A 104 -12.42 -3.14 6.14
CA LEU A 104 -13.27 -3.76 5.12
C LEU A 104 -14.19 -4.83 5.71
N THR A 105 -13.67 -5.69 6.60
CA THR A 105 -14.48 -6.71 7.29
C THR A 105 -15.59 -6.06 8.12
N HIS A 106 -15.29 -4.96 8.81
CA HIS A 106 -16.28 -4.25 9.62
C HIS A 106 -17.32 -3.52 8.76
N ALA A 107 -16.89 -2.88 7.67
CA ALA A 107 -17.79 -2.15 6.78
C ALA A 107 -18.74 -3.07 6.01
N ALA A 108 -18.25 -4.19 5.49
CA ALA A 108 -19.03 -5.14 4.70
C ALA A 108 -18.52 -6.58 4.90
N PRO A 109 -19.13 -7.36 5.80
CA PRO A 109 -18.74 -8.76 6.05
C PRO A 109 -18.77 -9.65 4.79
N ALA A 110 -19.59 -9.33 3.81
CA ALA A 110 -19.65 -10.03 2.52
C ALA A 110 -18.32 -9.97 1.73
N LEU A 111 -17.44 -8.99 2.03
CA LEU A 111 -16.11 -8.91 1.43
C LEU A 111 -15.14 -9.97 1.94
N GLN A 112 -15.44 -10.67 3.04
CA GLN A 112 -14.51 -11.62 3.69
C GLN A 112 -13.88 -12.63 2.71
N LYS A 113 -14.62 -13.12 1.74
CA LYS A 113 -14.14 -14.09 0.74
C LYS A 113 -13.12 -13.53 -0.25
N TYR A 114 -13.00 -12.21 -0.33
CA TYR A 114 -12.05 -11.50 -1.22
C TYR A 114 -10.83 -10.96 -0.48
N LEU A 115 -10.80 -11.08 0.86
CA LEU A 115 -9.69 -10.59 1.67
C LEU A 115 -8.57 -11.63 1.76
N PRO A 116 -7.30 -11.21 1.79
CA PRO A 116 -6.18 -12.12 2.01
C PRO A 116 -6.25 -12.73 3.42
N ASP A 117 -5.68 -13.89 3.58
CA ASP A 117 -5.46 -14.48 4.91
C ASP A 117 -4.33 -13.75 5.67
N ASP A 118 -4.21 -14.05 6.97
CA ASP A 118 -3.21 -13.41 7.82
C ASP A 118 -1.76 -13.80 7.43
N ALA A 119 -1.58 -14.99 6.88
CA ALA A 119 -0.28 -15.46 6.41
C ALA A 119 0.19 -14.65 5.18
N THR A 120 -0.72 -14.35 4.26
CA THR A 120 -0.44 -13.48 3.09
C THR A 120 -0.06 -12.07 3.53
N ILE A 121 -0.77 -11.48 4.50
CA ILE A 121 -0.44 -10.14 5.02
C ILE A 121 0.93 -10.15 5.71
N GLU A 122 1.24 -11.16 6.51
CA GLU A 122 2.55 -11.26 7.17
C GLU A 122 3.66 -11.48 6.14
N CYS A 123 3.45 -12.27 5.09
CA CYS A 123 4.39 -12.43 3.99
C CYS A 123 4.65 -11.09 3.29
N THR A 124 3.60 -10.33 2.99
CA THR A 124 3.70 -8.97 2.43
C THR A 124 4.53 -8.07 3.34
N ARG A 125 4.28 -8.11 4.64
CA ARG A 125 5.03 -7.34 5.64
C ARG A 125 6.51 -7.67 5.63
N ILE A 126 6.87 -8.95 5.60
CA ILE A 126 8.27 -9.39 5.55
C ILE A 126 8.93 -8.94 4.25
N MET A 127 8.28 -9.12 3.10
CA MET A 127 8.83 -8.80 1.79
C MET A 127 8.94 -7.29 1.55
N SER A 128 8.05 -6.49 2.12
CA SER A 128 8.08 -5.01 2.03
C SER A 128 9.15 -4.39 2.91
N ASN A 129 9.74 -5.14 3.85
CA ASN A 129 10.84 -4.65 4.66
C ASN A 129 12.11 -4.51 3.82
N ARG A 130 12.79 -3.37 3.88
CA ARG A 130 14.07 -3.15 3.17
C ARG A 130 15.17 -4.16 3.52
N ARG A 131 15.08 -4.76 4.70
CA ARG A 131 15.96 -5.87 5.08
C ARG A 131 15.85 -7.03 4.10
N PHE A 132 14.62 -7.39 3.70
CA PHE A 132 14.39 -8.46 2.73
C PHE A 132 15.09 -8.17 1.40
N ALA A 133 14.97 -6.95 0.88
CA ALA A 133 15.65 -6.54 -0.33
C ALA A 133 17.18 -6.58 -0.17
N ALA A 134 17.71 -6.09 0.96
CA ALA A 134 19.15 -6.05 1.21
C ALA A 134 19.79 -7.44 1.36
N GLU A 135 19.11 -8.36 2.06
CA GLU A 135 19.65 -9.68 2.42
C GLU A 135 19.31 -10.77 1.39
N ASN A 136 18.25 -10.60 0.58
CA ASN A 136 17.79 -11.63 -0.35
C ASN A 136 17.83 -11.16 -1.81
N MET A 137 17.16 -10.04 -2.15
CA MET A 137 16.98 -9.63 -3.54
C MET A 137 18.27 -9.10 -4.17
N LEU A 138 18.99 -8.20 -3.48
CA LEU A 138 20.21 -7.62 -4.03
C LEU A 138 21.33 -8.64 -4.25
N PRO A 139 21.62 -9.57 -3.32
CA PRO A 139 22.56 -10.64 -3.59
C PRO A 139 22.17 -11.46 -4.82
N TRP A 140 20.91 -11.88 -4.91
CA TRP A 140 20.42 -12.66 -6.04
C TRP A 140 20.52 -11.92 -7.37
N LEU A 141 20.18 -10.63 -7.43
CA LEU A 141 20.30 -9.82 -8.65
C LEU A 141 21.76 -9.68 -9.10
N ARG A 142 22.69 -9.49 -8.15
CA ARG A 142 24.13 -9.36 -8.45
C ARG A 142 24.74 -10.65 -8.95
N ASP A 143 24.27 -11.80 -8.45
CA ASP A 143 24.69 -13.10 -8.95
C ASP A 143 24.12 -13.39 -10.35
N ALA A 144 22.97 -12.80 -10.68
CA ALA A 144 22.32 -13.00 -11.98
C ALA A 144 22.93 -12.16 -13.11
N ASP A 145 23.40 -10.93 -12.82
CA ASP A 145 23.97 -10.04 -13.84
C ASP A 145 24.88 -8.95 -13.22
N ASP A 146 26.04 -8.75 -13.82
CA ASP A 146 27.05 -7.75 -13.40
C ASP A 146 26.62 -6.29 -13.60
N ILE A 147 25.51 -6.03 -14.32
CA ILE A 147 24.95 -4.68 -14.45
C ILE A 147 24.36 -4.14 -13.14
N PHE A 148 23.99 -5.02 -12.23
CA PHE A 148 23.43 -4.61 -10.93
C PHE A 148 24.55 -4.15 -10.00
N VAL A 149 24.64 -2.83 -9.84
CA VAL A 149 25.63 -2.16 -8.99
C VAL A 149 24.99 -1.65 -7.71
N GLY A 150 25.84 -1.41 -6.71
CA GLY A 150 25.42 -0.88 -5.42
C GLY A 150 25.52 -1.91 -4.31
N ARG A 151 25.43 -1.42 -3.10
CA ARG A 151 25.51 -2.23 -1.89
C ARG A 151 24.49 -1.74 -0.88
N SER A 152 23.76 -2.66 -0.29
CA SER A 152 22.87 -2.40 0.83
C SER A 152 23.14 -3.40 1.92
N ARG A 153 23.10 -2.94 3.18
CA ARG A 153 23.25 -3.78 4.35
C ARG A 153 22.26 -3.36 5.42
N TYR A 154 21.62 -4.32 6.04
CA TYR A 154 20.82 -4.06 7.23
C TYR A 154 21.75 -3.96 8.43
N VAL A 155 21.62 -2.90 9.22
CA VAL A 155 22.39 -2.65 10.43
C VAL A 155 21.47 -2.60 11.63
N THR A 156 21.93 -3.14 12.76
CA THR A 156 21.13 -3.27 13.99
C THR A 156 21.68 -2.44 15.14
N SER A 157 22.88 -1.87 14.98
CA SER A 157 23.53 -1.06 16.02
C SER A 157 24.21 0.18 15.43
N MET A 158 24.47 1.15 16.31
CA MET A 158 25.26 2.35 15.96
C MET A 158 26.70 2.01 15.61
N GLU A 159 27.26 0.94 16.21
CA GLU A 159 28.61 0.47 15.90
C GLU A 159 28.69 -0.05 14.46
N GLU A 160 27.79 -0.95 14.07
CA GLU A 160 27.69 -1.45 12.69
C GLU A 160 27.47 -0.31 11.69
N MET A 161 26.65 0.68 12.02
CA MET A 161 26.42 1.84 11.19
C MET A 161 27.71 2.66 10.99
N ASN A 162 28.44 2.92 12.08
CA ASN A 162 29.71 3.66 12.01
C ASN A 162 30.75 2.90 11.19
N ASP A 163 30.85 1.59 11.37
CA ASP A 163 31.74 0.75 10.58
C ASP A 163 31.43 0.85 9.07
N GLU A 164 30.16 0.82 8.69
CA GLU A 164 29.77 0.98 7.28
C GLU A 164 30.11 2.38 6.74
N LEU A 165 29.91 3.44 7.53
CA LEU A 165 30.27 4.79 7.16
C LEU A 165 31.80 4.94 6.98
N MET A 166 32.58 4.37 7.88
CA MET A 166 34.05 4.40 7.80
C MET A 166 34.59 3.66 6.58
N ARG A 167 33.96 2.53 6.21
CA ARG A 167 34.37 1.73 5.03
C ARG A 167 34.01 2.39 3.70
N ASN A 168 32.82 3.02 3.62
CA ASN A 168 32.27 3.49 2.34
C ASN A 168 32.39 5.01 2.16
N GLY A 169 32.75 5.78 3.21
CA GLY A 169 32.87 7.22 3.21
C GLY A 169 31.53 7.96 3.14
N ARG A 170 30.63 7.55 2.22
CA ARG A 170 29.27 8.10 2.08
C ARG A 170 28.25 6.98 2.03
N SER A 171 27.17 7.12 2.81
CA SER A 171 26.09 6.15 2.87
C SER A 171 24.74 6.85 3.06
N VAL A 172 23.68 6.21 2.56
CA VAL A 172 22.30 6.65 2.79
C VAL A 172 21.67 5.70 3.77
N LEU A 173 21.20 6.24 4.89
CA LEU A 173 20.42 5.48 5.87
C LEU A 173 18.93 5.57 5.53
N LYS A 174 18.26 4.43 5.57
CA LYS A 174 16.81 4.33 5.34
C LYS A 174 16.16 3.52 6.44
N SER A 175 14.98 3.95 6.89
CA SER A 175 14.19 3.14 7.83
C SER A 175 13.67 1.86 7.13
N PRO A 176 13.38 0.79 7.89
CA PRO A 176 12.96 -0.51 7.33
C PRO A 176 11.70 -0.44 6.46
N TRP A 177 10.73 0.37 6.85
CA TRP A 177 9.52 0.67 6.12
C TRP A 177 9.35 2.18 6.05
N SER A 178 9.60 2.79 4.96
CA SER A 178 9.23 4.17 4.69
C SER A 178 9.60 4.51 3.24
N SER A 179 8.85 5.41 2.66
CA SER A 179 9.09 5.94 1.32
C SER A 179 10.14 7.06 1.29
N SER A 180 10.62 7.52 2.45
CA SER A 180 11.61 8.60 2.60
C SER A 180 13.00 8.07 2.92
#